data_c57178ffc00d1e72172b2c043a51ac3d
#
_entry.id   c57178ffc00d1e72172b2c043a51ac3d
#
_cell.length_a   1.000
_cell.length_b   1.000
_cell.length_c   1.000
_cell.angle_alpha   90.00
_cell.angle_beta   90.00
_cell.angle_gamma   90.00
#
_symmetry.space_group_name_H-M   'P 1'
#
loop_
_entity.id
_entity.type
_entity.pdbx_description
1 polymer ?
#
loop_
_entity_poly.entity_id
_entity_poly.type
_entity_poly.pdbx_seq_one_letter_code
_entity_poly.pdbx_strand_id
1 'polypeptide(L)'
;LYPFSVTLGDDTVYSYFAMRKCSVETDKDGVRRLFLNGKPYFHNGLLDQGYWPDGLYTAPSDDALVYDIQLAKDMGFNMLRKHIKDECDRWYYHCDRLGMLVWQDMVNGGSAYKHWFVTYLATLMNWNHISFSDDEKHAGLLSRLHPEGKDEFRREITETIAFLYNHPSI
;
A
#
# COMPACT_ATOMS: atom_id res chain seq x y z
N LEU A 1 11.00 -15.75 -6.65
CA LEU A 1 9.72 -16.44 -6.73
C LEU A 1 9.94 -17.93 -7.02
N TYR A 2 9.09 -18.78 -6.44
CA TYR A 2 9.11 -20.24 -6.64
C TYR A 2 7.86 -20.60 -7.44
N PRO A 3 8.00 -20.98 -8.72
CA PRO A 3 6.86 -21.38 -9.53
C PRO A 3 6.35 -22.77 -9.08
N PHE A 4 5.05 -22.96 -9.17
CA PHE A 4 4.40 -24.25 -9.00
C PHE A 4 3.21 -24.38 -9.94
N SER A 5 2.73 -25.59 -10.14
CA SER A 5 1.53 -25.88 -10.89
C SER A 5 0.63 -26.84 -10.13
N VAL A 6 -0.67 -26.71 -10.35
CA VAL A 6 -1.68 -27.63 -9.84
C VAL A 6 -2.44 -28.21 -11.02
N THR A 7 -2.51 -29.53 -11.10
CA THR A 7 -3.20 -30.24 -12.18
C THR A 7 -4.35 -31.06 -11.62
N LEU A 8 -5.52 -30.89 -12.22
CA LEU A 8 -6.70 -31.70 -11.95
C LEU A 8 -7.28 -32.22 -13.27
N GLY A 9 -7.13 -33.52 -13.53
CA GLY A 9 -7.48 -34.10 -14.83
C GLY A 9 -6.64 -33.45 -15.94
N ASP A 10 -7.31 -32.86 -16.92
CA ASP A 10 -6.68 -32.21 -18.07
C ASP A 10 -6.44 -30.70 -17.84
N ASP A 11 -6.90 -30.13 -16.72
CA ASP A 11 -6.71 -28.74 -16.38
C ASP A 11 -5.45 -28.53 -15.53
N THR A 12 -4.63 -27.53 -15.91
CA THR A 12 -3.41 -27.18 -15.19
C THR A 12 -3.32 -25.68 -14.99
N VAL A 13 -3.23 -25.28 -13.72
CA VAL A 13 -3.04 -23.89 -13.30
C VAL A 13 -1.60 -23.69 -12.85
N TYR A 14 -0.97 -22.62 -13.32
CA TYR A 14 0.36 -22.19 -12.93
C TYR A 14 0.27 -21.02 -11.96
N SER A 15 1.12 -21.03 -10.93
CA SER A 15 1.18 -19.97 -9.93
C SER A 15 2.60 -19.88 -9.35
N TYR A 16 2.77 -19.05 -8.35
CA TYR A 16 4.06 -18.89 -7.66
C TYR A 16 3.84 -18.54 -6.18
N PHE A 17 4.89 -18.69 -5.41
CA PHE A 17 4.98 -18.17 -4.06
C PHE A 17 6.39 -17.64 -3.79
N ALA A 18 6.56 -16.93 -2.69
CA ALA A 18 7.88 -16.58 -2.17
C ALA A 18 7.91 -16.73 -0.65
N MET A 19 9.11 -16.93 -0.13
CA MET A 19 9.37 -16.94 1.30
C MET A 19 10.05 -15.64 1.68
N ARG A 20 9.44 -14.86 2.58
CA ARG A 20 10.02 -13.66 3.14
C ARG A 20 9.69 -13.53 4.62
N LYS A 21 10.54 -12.84 5.34
CA LYS A 21 10.29 -12.43 6.72
C LYS A 21 10.46 -10.92 6.80
N CYS A 22 9.39 -10.21 7.17
CA CYS A 22 9.45 -8.82 7.59
C CYS A 22 9.42 -8.75 9.11
N SER A 23 10.29 -7.95 9.72
CA SER A 23 10.34 -7.79 11.17
C SER A 23 10.82 -6.39 11.55
N VAL A 24 10.53 -6.00 12.79
CA VAL A 24 11.13 -4.82 13.42
C VAL A 24 12.08 -5.32 14.50
N GLU A 25 13.36 -5.11 14.31
CA GLU A 25 14.40 -5.61 15.20
C GLU A 25 15.33 -4.46 15.61
N THR A 26 16.08 -4.64 16.68
CA THR A 26 17.13 -3.71 17.08
C THR A 26 18.43 -4.12 16.39
N ASP A 27 19.04 -3.19 15.67
CA ASP A 27 20.31 -3.43 15.01
C ASP A 27 21.50 -3.43 15.98
N LYS A 28 22.71 -3.68 15.45
CA LYS A 28 23.95 -3.70 16.22
C LYS A 28 24.27 -2.37 16.92
N ASP A 29 23.69 -1.27 16.47
CA ASP A 29 23.89 0.08 17.00
C ASP A 29 22.81 0.45 18.04
N GLY A 30 21.94 -0.51 18.42
CA GLY A 30 20.86 -0.30 19.36
C GLY A 30 19.62 0.43 18.79
N VAL A 31 19.55 0.59 17.48
CA VAL A 31 18.46 1.31 16.79
C VAL A 31 17.42 0.33 16.26
N ARG A 32 16.14 0.61 16.50
CA ARG A 32 15.04 -0.17 15.94
C ARG A 32 14.90 0.14 14.44
N ARG A 33 14.93 -0.88 13.61
CA ARG A 33 14.83 -0.79 12.15
C ARG A 33 13.88 -1.84 11.59
N LEU A 34 13.45 -1.60 10.37
CA LEU A 34 12.79 -2.60 9.55
C LEU A 34 13.83 -3.59 9.01
N PHE A 35 13.50 -4.87 9.06
CA PHE A 35 14.32 -5.95 8.55
C PHE A 35 13.56 -6.72 7.48
N LEU A 36 14.27 -7.08 6.42
CA LEU A 36 13.81 -8.00 5.39
C LEU A 36 14.76 -9.20 5.35
N ASN A 37 14.22 -10.40 5.59
CA ASN A 37 15.00 -11.65 5.62
C ASN A 37 16.22 -11.60 6.57
N GLY A 38 16.01 -11.02 7.75
CA GLY A 38 17.02 -10.93 8.80
C GLY A 38 18.12 -9.89 8.57
N LYS A 39 17.94 -8.98 7.60
CA LYS A 39 18.85 -7.87 7.35
C LYS A 39 18.13 -6.53 7.47
N PRO A 40 18.76 -5.49 8.06
CA PRO A 40 18.20 -4.15 8.04
C PRO A 40 17.94 -3.72 6.60
N TYR A 41 16.75 -3.20 6.35
CA TYR A 41 16.33 -2.81 5.01
C TYR A 41 15.73 -1.41 5.04
N PHE A 42 16.39 -0.44 4.42
CA PHE A 42 15.88 0.92 4.34
C PHE A 42 14.91 1.01 3.16
N HIS A 43 13.69 1.45 3.45
CA HIS A 43 12.64 1.62 2.44
C HIS A 43 12.80 2.98 1.77
N ASN A 44 13.54 3.02 0.66
CA ASN A 44 13.71 4.18 -0.19
C ASN A 44 12.69 4.15 -1.31
N GLY A 45 11.61 4.91 -1.20
CA GLY A 45 10.49 4.74 -2.10
C GLY A 45 9.81 6.02 -2.55
N LEU A 46 8.90 5.82 -3.50
CA LEU A 46 8.07 6.85 -4.11
C LEU A 46 6.60 6.68 -3.72
N LEU A 47 5.87 7.78 -3.69
CA LEU A 47 4.42 7.77 -3.69
C LEU A 47 3.94 7.47 -5.11
N ASP A 48 3.09 6.44 -5.24
CA ASP A 48 2.49 6.03 -6.50
C ASP A 48 0.96 6.09 -6.40
N GLN A 49 0.34 6.92 -7.22
CA GLN A 49 -1.12 7.08 -7.27
C GLN A 49 -1.76 6.34 -8.44
N GLY A 50 -0.98 5.87 -9.40
CA GLY A 50 -1.46 5.07 -10.53
C GLY A 50 -2.45 5.80 -11.44
N TYR A 51 -2.21 7.09 -11.73
CA TYR A 51 -3.00 7.85 -12.69
C TYR A 51 -2.34 7.87 -14.06
N TRP A 52 -3.15 7.73 -15.10
CA TRP A 52 -2.72 7.69 -16.49
C TRP A 52 -3.41 8.81 -17.30
N PRO A 53 -2.69 9.49 -18.20
CA PRO A 53 -3.24 10.64 -18.94
C PRO A 53 -4.48 10.34 -19.75
N ASP A 54 -4.58 9.15 -20.31
CA ASP A 54 -5.65 8.69 -21.20
C ASP A 54 -6.64 7.74 -20.51
N GLY A 55 -6.18 6.88 -19.62
CA GLY A 55 -6.97 5.85 -18.95
C GLY A 55 -7.41 6.19 -17.53
N LEU A 56 -7.02 7.34 -16.97
CA LEU A 56 -7.24 7.75 -15.59
C LEU A 56 -6.72 6.70 -14.59
N TYR A 57 -7.58 5.79 -14.12
CA TYR A 57 -7.22 4.71 -13.20
C TYR A 57 -6.73 3.43 -13.91
N THR A 58 -6.78 3.39 -15.23
CA THR A 58 -6.43 2.21 -16.03
C THR A 58 -5.17 2.45 -16.84
N ALA A 59 -4.16 1.62 -16.62
CA ALA A 59 -2.93 1.66 -17.41
C ALA A 59 -3.20 1.31 -18.88
N PRO A 60 -2.52 1.94 -19.84
CA PRO A 60 -2.71 1.68 -21.26
C PRO A 60 -2.26 0.27 -21.68
N SER A 61 -1.30 -0.31 -20.98
CA SER A 61 -0.79 -1.65 -21.24
C SER A 61 -0.02 -2.22 -20.02
N ASP A 62 0.26 -3.52 -20.04
CA ASP A 62 1.15 -4.14 -19.07
C ASP A 62 2.58 -3.59 -19.15
N ASP A 63 3.06 -3.29 -20.36
CA ASP A 63 4.38 -2.71 -20.56
C ASP A 63 4.51 -1.35 -19.89
N ALA A 64 3.43 -0.56 -19.82
CA ALA A 64 3.41 0.71 -19.10
C ALA A 64 3.55 0.49 -17.59
N LEU A 65 2.85 -0.50 -17.01
CA LEU A 65 3.01 -0.87 -15.61
C LEU A 65 4.45 -1.31 -15.29
N VAL A 66 5.01 -2.17 -16.14
CA VAL A 66 6.39 -2.65 -16.00
C VAL A 66 7.39 -1.52 -16.12
N TYR A 67 7.18 -0.59 -17.06
CA TYR A 67 8.06 0.54 -17.30
C TYR A 67 8.19 1.42 -16.05
N ASP A 68 7.09 1.80 -15.42
CA ASP A 68 7.11 2.67 -14.24
C ASP A 68 7.83 1.99 -13.06
N ILE A 69 7.55 0.71 -12.82
CA ILE A 69 8.21 -0.07 -11.76
C ILE A 69 9.72 -0.18 -12.05
N GLN A 70 10.10 -0.51 -13.28
CA GLN A 70 11.49 -0.67 -13.66
C GLN A 70 12.24 0.66 -13.59
N LEU A 71 11.62 1.75 -14.07
CA LEU A 71 12.21 3.09 -14.00
C LEU A 71 12.50 3.49 -12.54
N ALA A 72 11.55 3.26 -11.63
CA ALA A 72 11.76 3.51 -10.21
C ALA A 72 12.95 2.72 -9.67
N LYS A 73 13.10 1.45 -10.04
CA LYS A 73 14.26 0.62 -9.66
C LYS A 73 15.57 1.14 -10.23
N ASP A 74 15.59 1.52 -11.48
CA ASP A 74 16.80 2.03 -12.17
C ASP A 74 17.25 3.36 -11.54
N MET A 75 16.33 4.14 -10.98
CA MET A 75 16.60 5.34 -10.20
C MET A 75 17.08 5.04 -8.76
N GLY A 76 17.13 3.78 -8.35
CA GLY A 76 17.62 3.35 -7.03
C GLY A 76 16.54 3.26 -5.94
N PHE A 77 15.26 3.34 -6.30
CA PHE A 77 14.17 3.10 -5.36
C PHE A 77 13.91 1.59 -5.20
N ASN A 78 13.51 1.18 -4.01
CA ASN A 78 13.26 -0.22 -3.68
C ASN A 78 11.85 -0.47 -3.14
N MET A 79 11.01 0.59 -3.10
CA MET A 79 9.66 0.55 -2.57
C MET A 79 8.76 1.54 -3.31
N LEU A 80 7.51 1.16 -3.53
CA LEU A 80 6.42 2.04 -3.97
C LEU A 80 5.33 2.05 -2.89
N ARG A 81 4.88 3.24 -2.51
CA ARG A 81 3.68 3.37 -1.69
C ARG A 81 2.49 3.61 -2.60
N LYS A 82 1.65 2.61 -2.74
CA LYS A 82 0.38 2.74 -3.46
C LYS A 82 -0.58 3.54 -2.59
N HIS A 83 -0.88 4.76 -3.04
CA HIS A 83 -1.58 5.76 -2.25
C HIS A 83 -3.09 5.67 -2.47
N ILE A 84 -3.80 5.23 -1.42
CA ILE A 84 -5.27 5.18 -1.33
C ILE A 84 -6.00 4.56 -2.54
N LYS A 85 -5.36 3.64 -3.24
CA LYS A 85 -5.88 2.95 -4.42
C LYS A 85 -5.44 1.51 -4.41
N ASP A 86 -6.34 0.59 -4.68
CA ASP A 86 -6.00 -0.77 -5.06
C ASP A 86 -5.73 -0.80 -6.58
N GLU A 87 -4.60 -1.38 -6.97
CA GLU A 87 -4.26 -1.59 -8.37
C GLU A 87 -4.83 -2.92 -8.89
N CYS A 88 -4.75 -3.11 -10.20
CA CYS A 88 -5.05 -4.41 -10.77
C CYS A 88 -3.98 -5.44 -10.35
N ASP A 89 -4.39 -6.69 -10.21
CA ASP A 89 -3.57 -7.83 -9.80
C ASP A 89 -2.23 -7.93 -10.55
N ARG A 90 -2.23 -7.64 -11.86
CA ARG A 90 -1.04 -7.63 -12.72
C ARG A 90 0.05 -6.67 -12.27
N TRP A 91 -0.32 -5.51 -11.70
CA TRP A 91 0.66 -4.57 -11.17
C TRP A 91 1.42 -5.17 -9.97
N TYR A 92 0.71 -5.80 -9.04
CA TYR A 92 1.34 -6.48 -7.90
C TYR A 92 2.19 -7.65 -8.35
N TYR A 93 1.73 -8.44 -9.32
CA TYR A 93 2.53 -9.49 -9.96
C TYR A 93 3.84 -8.93 -10.53
N HIS A 94 3.80 -7.79 -11.18
CA HIS A 94 5.02 -7.16 -11.69
C HIS A 94 5.94 -6.66 -10.58
N CYS A 95 5.40 -6.13 -9.47
CA CYS A 95 6.18 -5.79 -8.27
C CYS A 95 6.83 -7.03 -7.68
N ASP A 96 6.09 -8.14 -7.55
CA ASP A 96 6.62 -9.42 -7.07
C ASP A 96 7.76 -9.93 -7.94
N ARG A 97 7.56 -9.94 -9.25
CA ARG A 97 8.52 -10.44 -10.23
C ARG A 97 9.79 -9.59 -10.32
N LEU A 98 9.62 -8.28 -10.23
CA LEU A 98 10.72 -7.32 -10.31
C LEU A 98 11.39 -7.08 -8.96
N GLY A 99 10.81 -7.54 -7.86
CA GLY A 99 11.34 -7.34 -6.51
C GLY A 99 11.25 -5.88 -6.05
N MET A 100 10.11 -5.25 -6.29
CA MET A 100 9.77 -3.93 -5.77
C MET A 100 8.87 -4.10 -4.55
N LEU A 101 9.26 -3.59 -3.38
CA LEU A 101 8.39 -3.61 -2.22
C LEU A 101 7.19 -2.66 -2.41
N VAL A 102 6.06 -3.04 -1.84
CA VAL A 102 4.83 -2.24 -1.89
C VAL A 102 4.34 -1.95 -0.48
N TRP A 103 4.14 -0.68 -0.19
CA TRP A 103 3.33 -0.23 0.92
C TRP A 103 1.94 0.10 0.39
N GLN A 104 0.97 -0.72 0.77
CA GLN A 104 -0.41 -0.56 0.33
C GLN A 104 -1.19 0.26 1.35
N ASP A 105 -1.63 1.45 0.97
CA ASP A 105 -2.61 2.21 1.75
C ASP A 105 -3.98 1.54 1.64
N MET A 106 -4.73 1.55 2.73
CA MET A 106 -6.15 1.22 2.67
C MET A 106 -6.90 2.36 1.98
N VAL A 107 -7.87 2.01 1.15
CA VAL A 107 -8.71 2.99 0.47
C VAL A 107 -9.46 3.81 1.52
N ASN A 108 -9.29 5.12 1.48
CA ASN A 108 -9.90 6.02 2.46
C ASN A 108 -11.34 6.36 2.04
N GLY A 109 -12.29 5.53 2.48
CA GLY A 109 -13.71 5.76 2.27
C GLY A 109 -14.35 6.61 3.37
N GLY A 110 -15.59 7.03 3.14
CA GLY A 110 -16.41 7.80 4.07
C GLY A 110 -16.89 9.12 3.48
N SER A 111 -17.57 9.94 4.30
CA SER A 111 -18.01 11.28 3.90
C SER A 111 -16.83 12.26 3.87
N ALA A 112 -17.00 13.36 3.16
CA ALA A 112 -15.99 14.41 3.10
C ALA A 112 -15.66 14.96 4.50
N TYR A 113 -14.39 15.03 4.83
CA TYR A 113 -13.92 15.64 6.07
C TYR A 113 -14.12 17.17 6.04
N LYS A 114 -14.11 17.79 7.23
CA LYS A 114 -14.22 19.24 7.32
C LYS A 114 -12.90 19.90 6.93
N HIS A 115 -12.80 20.24 5.66
CA HIS A 115 -11.59 20.76 5.01
C HIS A 115 -10.95 21.93 5.76
N TRP A 116 -11.74 22.90 6.21
CA TRP A 116 -11.23 24.04 6.97
C TRP A 116 -10.52 23.63 8.26
N PHE A 117 -11.03 22.59 8.94
CA PHE A 117 -10.40 22.08 10.17
C PHE A 117 -9.11 21.34 9.85
N VAL A 118 -9.17 20.35 8.96
CA VAL A 118 -8.03 19.47 8.67
C VAL A 118 -6.89 20.22 7.98
N THR A 119 -7.20 21.16 7.09
CA THR A 119 -6.19 21.86 6.29
C THR A 119 -5.67 23.11 6.98
N TYR A 120 -6.56 23.95 7.51
CA TYR A 120 -6.15 25.26 8.04
C TYR A 120 -5.97 25.26 9.55
N LEU A 121 -6.97 24.82 10.29
CA LEU A 121 -6.92 24.89 11.75
C LEU A 121 -5.89 23.92 12.32
N ALA A 122 -5.80 22.70 11.81
CA ALA A 122 -4.80 21.73 12.25
C ALA A 122 -3.37 22.21 12.01
N THR A 123 -3.11 22.90 10.89
CA THR A 123 -1.81 23.51 10.60
C THR A 123 -1.48 24.62 11.61
N LEU A 124 -2.43 25.51 11.91
CA LEU A 124 -2.25 26.56 12.91
C LEU A 124 -2.04 26.00 14.32
N MET A 125 -2.75 24.96 14.69
CA MET A 125 -2.59 24.27 15.96
C MET A 125 -1.21 23.63 16.07
N ASN A 126 -0.74 22.97 15.02
CA ASN A 126 0.59 22.37 14.99
C ASN A 126 1.69 23.43 15.14
N TRP A 127 1.56 24.59 14.49
CA TRP A 127 2.50 25.71 14.67
C TRP A 127 2.56 26.23 16.13
N ASN A 128 1.46 26.14 16.86
CA ASN A 128 1.38 26.54 18.26
C ASN A 128 1.63 25.36 19.23
N HIS A 129 2.10 24.21 18.74
CA HIS A 129 2.34 22.98 19.52
C HIS A 129 1.07 22.48 20.28
N ILE A 130 -0.11 22.77 19.74
CA ILE A 130 -1.37 22.28 20.28
C ILE A 130 -1.68 20.93 19.66
N SER A 131 -1.71 19.88 20.48
CA SER A 131 -2.10 18.55 20.03
C SER A 131 -3.61 18.37 20.09
N PHE A 132 -4.16 17.65 19.13
CA PHE A 132 -5.55 17.27 19.05
C PHE A 132 -5.66 15.75 19.11
N SER A 133 -6.56 15.26 19.96
CA SER A 133 -6.78 13.81 20.08
C SER A 133 -7.70 13.31 18.97
N ASP A 134 -7.22 12.31 18.23
CA ASP A 134 -8.00 11.57 17.24
C ASP A 134 -8.79 10.47 17.98
N ASP A 135 -9.92 10.86 18.55
CA ASP A 135 -10.81 9.98 19.29
C ASP A 135 -12.23 9.95 18.69
N GLU A 136 -13.07 9.04 19.18
CA GLU A 136 -14.44 8.88 18.67
C GLU A 136 -15.29 10.14 18.78
N LYS A 137 -15.01 11.03 19.74
CA LYS A 137 -15.77 12.28 19.94
C LYS A 137 -15.54 13.26 18.79
N HIS A 138 -14.39 13.15 18.14
CA HIS A 138 -13.95 14.03 17.08
C HIS A 138 -14.06 13.40 15.67
N ALA A 139 -14.58 12.18 15.59
CA ALA A 139 -14.74 11.45 14.32
C ALA A 139 -15.47 12.25 13.24
N GLY A 140 -16.39 13.14 13.62
CA GLY A 140 -17.09 14.01 12.68
C GLY A 140 -16.26 15.10 12.02
N LEU A 141 -15.09 15.41 12.57
CA LEU A 141 -14.14 16.32 11.93
C LEU A 141 -13.30 15.60 10.85
N LEU A 142 -13.14 14.29 11.01
CA LEU A 142 -12.30 13.43 10.20
C LEU A 142 -13.08 12.50 9.25
N SER A 143 -14.39 12.73 9.08
CA SER A 143 -15.24 12.08 8.06
C SER A 143 -15.91 10.73 8.37
N ARG A 144 -15.85 10.21 9.59
CA ARG A 144 -16.37 8.87 9.90
C ARG A 144 -17.49 8.87 10.93
N LEU A 145 -18.55 9.67 10.70
CA LEU A 145 -19.69 9.79 11.61
C LEU A 145 -20.67 8.64 11.52
N HIS A 146 -20.90 8.12 10.32
CA HIS A 146 -21.96 7.16 10.06
C HIS A 146 -21.49 5.72 10.31
N PRO A 147 -22.27 4.92 11.08
CA PRO A 147 -21.93 3.50 11.32
C PRO A 147 -21.74 2.71 10.03
N GLU A 148 -22.62 2.93 9.04
CA GLU A 148 -22.56 2.26 7.74
C GLU A 148 -21.21 2.49 7.02
N GLY A 149 -20.68 3.73 7.05
CA GLY A 149 -19.38 4.03 6.47
C GLY A 149 -18.21 3.40 7.23
N LYS A 150 -18.36 3.18 8.54
CA LYS A 150 -17.36 2.45 9.33
C LYS A 150 -17.36 0.96 9.00
N ASP A 151 -18.52 0.38 8.83
CA ASP A 151 -18.66 -1.04 8.50
C ASP A 151 -18.20 -1.32 7.07
N GLU A 152 -18.52 -0.43 6.14
CA GLU A 152 -18.00 -0.49 4.75
C GLU A 152 -16.48 -0.46 4.74
N PHE A 153 -15.87 0.47 5.46
CA PHE A 153 -14.40 0.55 5.54
C PHE A 153 -13.76 -0.70 6.14
N ARG A 154 -14.39 -1.30 7.16
CA ARG A 154 -13.90 -2.57 7.72
C ARG A 154 -14.00 -3.70 6.71
N ARG A 155 -15.08 -3.73 5.93
CA ARG A 155 -15.26 -4.70 4.86
C ARG A 155 -14.19 -4.54 3.79
N GLU A 156 -13.99 -3.33 3.29
CA GLU A 156 -12.94 -3.02 2.30
C GLU A 156 -11.55 -3.42 2.79
N ILE A 157 -11.17 -3.09 4.02
CA ILE A 157 -9.88 -3.52 4.59
C ILE A 157 -9.74 -5.04 4.54
N THR A 158 -10.78 -5.76 4.94
CA THR A 158 -10.75 -7.22 4.96
C THR A 158 -10.59 -7.80 3.56
N GLU A 159 -11.33 -7.27 2.60
CA GLU A 159 -11.29 -7.69 1.20
C GLU A 159 -9.94 -7.35 0.56
N THR A 160 -9.41 -6.15 0.76
CA THR A 160 -8.08 -5.75 0.27
C THR A 160 -6.98 -6.65 0.84
N ILE A 161 -7.01 -6.94 2.15
CA ILE A 161 -6.04 -7.85 2.76
C ILE A 161 -6.15 -9.25 2.16
N ALA A 162 -7.36 -9.78 2.01
CA ALA A 162 -7.58 -11.10 1.43
C ALA A 162 -7.11 -11.19 -0.03
N PHE A 163 -7.36 -10.16 -0.81
CA PHE A 163 -6.95 -10.06 -2.21
C PHE A 163 -5.42 -10.00 -2.34
N LEU A 164 -4.75 -9.20 -1.52
CA LEU A 164 -3.32 -8.95 -1.64
C LEU A 164 -2.43 -9.89 -0.81
N TYR A 165 -3.02 -10.72 0.02
CA TYR A 165 -2.31 -11.54 1.03
C TYR A 165 -1.17 -12.38 0.46
N ASN A 166 -1.31 -12.88 -0.75
CA ASN A 166 -0.34 -13.78 -1.37
C ASN A 166 0.75 -13.05 -2.17
N HIS A 167 0.70 -11.73 -2.29
CA HIS A 167 1.75 -10.98 -2.98
C HIS A 167 2.98 -10.79 -2.08
N PRO A 168 4.12 -11.38 -2.44
CA PRO A 168 5.33 -11.27 -1.61
C PRO A 168 5.97 -9.88 -1.60
N SER A 169 5.57 -8.98 -2.47
CA SER A 169 6.02 -7.60 -2.49
C SER A 169 5.40 -6.72 -1.41
N ILE A 170 4.24 -7.11 -0.84
CA ILE A 170 3.48 -6.35 0.16
C ILE A 170 3.91 -6.70 1.59
#